data_803faab18a7e6c44863b5df4eb01b071
#
_entry.id   803faab18a7e6c44863b5df4eb01b071
#
_cell.length_a   1.000
_cell.length_b   1.000
_cell.length_c   1.000
_cell.angle_alpha   90.00
_cell.angle_beta   90.00
_cell.angle_gamma   90.00
#
_symmetry.space_group_name_H-M   'P 1'
#
loop_
_entity.id
_entity.type
_entity.pdbx_description
1 polymer ?
#
loop_
_entity_poly.entity_id
_entity_poly.type
_entity_poly.pdbx_seq_one_letter_code
_entity_poly.pdbx_strand_id
1 'polypeptide(L)'
;MEQGTQWVKDFELGEPALVCRWRIAGGRLPLENRHLRALGARTVMGRPVSTQLLSWAKQHIEWTLADGSAATPDGVLMLLMDAEGRAAMSVGPYEPLADTSAAALAERAASSARERTETGVAPETLWAVRDGGLVWGVADDACAHGAASLVLDLASTLGIEVARDAALLDAAASGDLSEQVFLCSDEHGVVPAAGASDAIMQRLSAGYQKLLEHERAQR
;
A
#
# COMPACT_ATOMS: atom_id res chain seq x y z
N MET A 1 -24.79 -31.29 24.30
CA MET A 1 -25.54 -30.55 23.27
C MET A 1 -24.49 -29.76 22.48
N GLU A 2 -24.02 -30.37 21.37
CA GLU A 2 -23.10 -29.76 20.44
C GLU A 2 -23.90 -28.74 19.58
N GLN A 3 -23.70 -27.47 19.80
CA GLN A 3 -24.11 -26.47 18.83
C GLN A 3 -23.04 -26.46 17.70
N GLY A 4 -23.33 -27.26 16.68
CA GLY A 4 -22.53 -27.26 15.46
C GLY A 4 -22.47 -25.85 14.86
N THR A 5 -21.29 -25.39 14.66
CA THR A 5 -20.97 -24.15 13.91
C THR A 5 -21.57 -24.32 12.51
N GLN A 6 -22.70 -23.67 12.26
CA GLN A 6 -23.33 -23.64 10.96
C GLN A 6 -22.45 -22.78 10.05
N TRP A 7 -21.57 -23.42 9.29
CA TRP A 7 -20.82 -22.76 8.22
C TRP A 7 -21.85 -22.19 7.24
N VAL A 8 -21.80 -20.88 7.03
CA VAL A 8 -22.61 -20.24 5.98
C VAL A 8 -22.08 -20.75 4.65
N LYS A 9 -22.80 -21.68 4.05
CA LYS A 9 -22.40 -22.45 2.87
C LYS A 9 -22.45 -21.66 1.56
N ASP A 10 -22.97 -20.41 1.59
CA ASP A 10 -23.23 -19.60 0.39
C ASP A 10 -22.80 -18.13 0.59
N PHE A 11 -21.54 -17.91 1.06
CA PHE A 11 -20.97 -16.57 1.03
C PHE A 11 -20.43 -16.30 -0.39
N GLU A 12 -21.18 -15.54 -1.17
CA GLU A 12 -20.71 -14.99 -2.44
C GLU A 12 -20.38 -13.50 -2.27
N LEU A 13 -19.14 -13.14 -2.57
CA LEU A 13 -18.73 -11.76 -2.68
C LEU A 13 -19.29 -11.22 -4.01
N GLY A 14 -19.91 -10.03 -3.97
CA GLY A 14 -20.31 -9.30 -5.16
C GLY A 14 -19.11 -8.74 -5.92
N GLU A 15 -19.37 -7.89 -6.91
CA GLU A 15 -18.30 -7.16 -7.60
C GLU A 15 -17.52 -6.30 -6.60
N PRO A 16 -16.18 -6.40 -6.56
CA PRO A 16 -15.38 -5.65 -5.61
C PRO A 16 -15.48 -4.14 -5.84
N ALA A 17 -15.91 -3.40 -4.83
CA ALA A 17 -15.94 -1.94 -4.79
C ALA A 17 -14.69 -1.36 -4.10
N LEU A 18 -13.94 -2.18 -3.36
CA LEU A 18 -12.65 -1.84 -2.78
C LEU A 18 -11.74 -3.07 -2.80
N VAL A 19 -10.49 -2.86 -3.22
CA VAL A 19 -9.43 -3.86 -3.17
C VAL A 19 -8.22 -3.26 -2.46
N CYS A 20 -7.81 -3.86 -1.33
CA CYS A 20 -6.56 -3.53 -0.68
C CYS A 20 -5.55 -4.66 -0.94
N ARG A 21 -4.31 -4.31 -1.24
CA ARG A 21 -3.23 -5.26 -1.50
C ARG A 21 -2.04 -4.88 -0.63
N TRP A 22 -1.61 -5.79 0.23
CA TRP A 22 -0.58 -5.54 1.21
C TRP A 22 0.52 -6.59 1.14
N ARG A 23 1.76 -6.14 1.09
CA ARG A 23 2.93 -7.03 1.05
C ARG A 23 3.03 -7.85 2.32
N ILE A 24 3.20 -9.18 2.20
CA ILE A 24 3.58 -10.06 3.31
C ILE A 24 5.02 -10.54 3.17
N ALA A 25 5.68 -10.77 4.30
CA ALA A 25 7.04 -11.27 4.37
C ALA A 25 7.15 -12.29 5.51
N GLY A 26 7.67 -13.48 5.22
CA GLY A 26 7.81 -14.56 6.19
C GLY A 26 6.48 -15.00 6.83
N GLY A 27 5.35 -14.84 6.15
CA GLY A 27 4.02 -15.16 6.67
C GLY A 27 3.46 -14.10 7.62
N ARG A 28 4.03 -12.90 7.67
CA ARG A 28 3.60 -11.76 8.49
C ARG A 28 3.20 -10.59 7.61
N LEU A 29 2.41 -9.67 8.16
CA LEU A 29 2.01 -8.43 7.50
C LEU A 29 2.84 -7.26 8.04
N PRO A 30 3.94 -6.85 7.35
CA PRO A 30 4.64 -5.63 7.69
C PRO A 30 3.68 -4.44 7.64
N LEU A 31 3.88 -3.45 8.51
CA LEU A 31 3.05 -2.24 8.56
C LEU A 31 1.55 -2.47 8.84
N GLU A 32 1.15 -3.60 9.43
CA GLU A 32 -0.25 -3.94 9.71
C GLU A 32 -1.04 -2.76 10.29
N ASN A 33 -0.52 -2.12 11.35
CA ASN A 33 -1.19 -0.99 11.98
C ASN A 33 -1.36 0.22 11.04
N ARG A 34 -0.47 0.42 10.06
CA ARG A 34 -0.58 1.47 9.06
C ARG A 34 -1.63 1.12 8.01
N HIS A 35 -1.67 -0.13 7.58
CA HIS A 35 -2.67 -0.65 6.66
C HIS A 35 -4.08 -0.61 7.26
N LEU A 36 -4.24 -1.00 8.53
CA LEU A 36 -5.53 -0.92 9.22
C LEU A 36 -5.99 0.54 9.41
N ARG A 37 -5.08 1.48 9.70
CA ARG A 37 -5.42 2.91 9.74
C ARG A 37 -5.81 3.43 8.35
N ALA A 38 -5.10 3.02 7.30
CA ALA A 38 -5.46 3.34 5.92
C ALA A 38 -6.84 2.80 5.55
N LEU A 39 -7.15 1.54 5.91
CA LEU A 39 -8.47 0.95 5.71
C LEU A 39 -9.56 1.76 6.43
N GLY A 40 -9.31 2.19 7.68
CA GLY A 40 -10.26 2.99 8.46
C GLY A 40 -10.49 4.41 7.93
N ALA A 41 -9.58 4.92 7.10
CA ALA A 41 -9.74 6.22 6.44
C ALA A 41 -10.49 6.12 5.09
N ARG A 42 -10.81 4.89 4.64
CA ARG A 42 -11.48 4.67 3.36
C ARG A 42 -12.99 4.83 3.43
N THR A 43 -13.55 5.15 2.28
CA THR A 43 -14.99 5.08 2.00
C THR A 43 -15.26 4.07 0.91
N VAL A 44 -16.40 3.40 0.95
CA VAL A 44 -16.89 2.52 -0.11
C VAL A 44 -18.30 2.94 -0.47
N MET A 45 -18.53 3.26 -1.74
CA MET A 45 -19.80 3.84 -2.22
C MET A 45 -20.24 5.05 -1.38
N GLY A 46 -19.29 5.93 -1.02
CA GLY A 46 -19.53 7.13 -0.20
C GLY A 46 -19.80 6.87 1.29
N ARG A 47 -19.68 5.63 1.77
CA ARG A 47 -19.86 5.26 3.18
C ARG A 47 -18.52 4.96 3.84
N PRO A 48 -18.21 5.56 4.99
CA PRO A 48 -16.98 5.23 5.74
C PRO A 48 -16.93 3.75 6.09
N VAL A 49 -15.71 3.18 6.02
CA VAL A 49 -15.45 1.83 6.51
C VAL A 49 -15.82 1.74 7.98
N SER A 50 -16.66 0.77 8.34
CA SER A 50 -17.20 0.64 9.71
C SER A 50 -16.15 0.11 10.69
N THR A 51 -16.30 0.48 11.97
CA THR A 51 -15.48 -0.07 13.06
C THR A 51 -15.62 -1.60 13.16
N GLN A 52 -16.80 -2.13 12.83
CA GLN A 52 -17.04 -3.57 12.81
C GLN A 52 -16.18 -4.26 11.74
N LEU A 53 -16.08 -3.67 10.54
CA LEU A 53 -15.21 -4.20 9.48
C LEU A 53 -13.73 -4.12 9.87
N LEU A 54 -13.30 -3.03 10.52
CA LEU A 54 -11.92 -2.91 11.01
C LEU A 54 -11.58 -3.99 12.05
N SER A 55 -12.50 -4.24 12.99
CA SER A 55 -12.34 -5.31 13.98
C SER A 55 -12.30 -6.69 13.32
N TRP A 56 -13.18 -6.92 12.35
CA TRP A 56 -13.19 -8.13 11.54
C TRP A 56 -11.87 -8.28 10.78
N ALA A 57 -11.41 -7.22 10.09
CA ALA A 57 -10.18 -7.25 9.32
C ALA A 57 -8.98 -7.60 10.20
N LYS A 58 -8.83 -6.96 11.36
CA LYS A 58 -7.75 -7.24 12.30
C LYS A 58 -7.71 -8.71 12.72
N GLN A 59 -8.86 -9.29 13.06
CA GLN A 59 -8.96 -10.69 13.47
C GLN A 59 -8.70 -11.66 12.30
N HIS A 60 -9.19 -11.33 11.10
CA HIS A 60 -9.08 -12.19 9.93
C HIS A 60 -7.70 -12.14 9.29
N ILE A 61 -6.93 -11.07 9.46
CA ILE A 61 -5.52 -11.02 9.02
C ILE A 61 -4.75 -12.19 9.62
N GLU A 62 -4.80 -12.37 10.95
CA GLU A 62 -4.08 -13.45 11.64
C GLU A 62 -4.49 -14.84 11.12
N TRP A 63 -5.80 -15.08 10.95
CA TRP A 63 -6.30 -16.37 10.45
C TRP A 63 -5.93 -16.61 8.98
N THR A 64 -6.10 -15.60 8.13
CA THR A 64 -5.78 -15.71 6.70
C THR A 64 -4.29 -15.93 6.49
N LEU A 65 -3.43 -15.29 7.29
CA LEU A 65 -1.99 -15.51 7.23
C LEU A 65 -1.60 -16.90 7.74
N ALA A 66 -2.23 -17.40 8.81
CA ALA A 66 -1.97 -18.74 9.31
C ALA A 66 -2.31 -19.83 8.27
N ASP A 67 -3.44 -19.69 7.55
CA ASP A 67 -3.88 -20.66 6.56
C ASP A 67 -3.19 -20.47 5.19
N GLY A 68 -3.10 -19.22 4.72
CA GLY A 68 -2.69 -18.90 3.35
C GLY A 68 -1.18 -18.69 3.18
N SER A 69 -0.47 -18.23 4.21
CA SER A 69 0.96 -17.90 4.10
C SER A 69 1.86 -19.13 4.06
N ALA A 70 1.36 -20.32 4.42
CA ALA A 70 2.14 -21.56 4.35
C ALA A 70 2.63 -21.84 2.92
N ALA A 71 1.80 -21.58 1.91
CA ALA A 71 2.13 -21.76 0.50
C ALA A 71 2.87 -20.55 -0.12
N THR A 72 2.60 -19.35 0.38
CA THR A 72 3.14 -18.08 -0.16
C THR A 72 3.59 -17.14 0.96
N PRO A 73 4.66 -17.50 1.70
CA PRO A 73 5.12 -16.73 2.86
C PRO A 73 5.60 -15.31 2.51
N ASP A 74 5.98 -15.08 1.27
CA ASP A 74 6.41 -13.79 0.71
C ASP A 74 5.44 -13.31 -0.38
N GLY A 75 4.15 -13.33 -0.10
CA GLY A 75 3.07 -13.01 -1.02
C GLY A 75 2.44 -11.63 -0.81
N VAL A 76 1.16 -11.57 -1.15
CA VAL A 76 0.29 -10.41 -0.98
C VAL A 76 -0.98 -10.84 -0.26
N LEU A 77 -1.31 -10.16 0.82
CA LEU A 77 -2.63 -10.24 1.44
C LEU A 77 -3.57 -9.30 0.69
N MET A 78 -4.66 -9.86 0.19
CA MET A 78 -5.72 -9.12 -0.47
C MET A 78 -6.95 -9.05 0.43
N LEU A 79 -7.47 -7.86 0.64
CA LEU A 79 -8.77 -7.61 1.23
C LEU A 79 -9.69 -7.05 0.15
N LEU A 80 -10.80 -7.73 -0.10
CA LEU A 80 -11.81 -7.30 -1.04
C LEU A 80 -13.08 -6.95 -0.27
N MET A 81 -13.75 -5.88 -0.69
CA MET A 81 -15.07 -5.50 -0.16
C MET A 81 -15.99 -5.12 -1.31
N ASP A 82 -17.22 -5.61 -1.29
CA ASP A 82 -18.24 -5.25 -2.27
C ASP A 82 -19.06 -4.01 -1.83
N ALA A 83 -19.97 -3.59 -2.69
CA ALA A 83 -20.82 -2.42 -2.49
C ALA A 83 -21.78 -2.57 -1.27
N GLU A 84 -22.11 -3.80 -0.90
CA GLU A 84 -22.97 -4.13 0.25
C GLU A 84 -22.19 -4.18 1.58
N GLY A 85 -20.85 -4.06 1.52
CA GLY A 85 -19.97 -4.11 2.70
C GLY A 85 -19.60 -5.51 3.14
N ARG A 86 -19.87 -6.55 2.32
CA ARG A 86 -19.33 -7.90 2.55
C ARG A 86 -17.86 -7.90 2.19
N ALA A 87 -17.04 -8.61 2.97
CA ALA A 87 -15.61 -8.61 2.76
C ALA A 87 -15.03 -10.03 2.78
N ALA A 88 -13.95 -10.21 2.02
CA ALA A 88 -13.16 -11.43 2.00
C ALA A 88 -11.67 -11.11 2.05
N MET A 89 -10.87 -12.05 2.56
CA MET A 89 -9.41 -11.99 2.51
C MET A 89 -8.86 -13.24 1.85
N SER A 90 -7.73 -13.07 1.16
CA SER A 90 -6.97 -14.17 0.58
C SER A 90 -5.49 -13.81 0.51
N VAL A 91 -4.63 -14.84 0.42
CA VAL A 91 -3.20 -14.69 0.16
C VAL A 91 -2.91 -15.18 -1.25
N GLY A 92 -2.18 -14.37 -2.01
CA GLY A 92 -1.72 -14.72 -3.34
C GLY A 92 -0.21 -14.49 -3.51
N PRO A 93 0.37 -14.91 -4.66
CA PRO A 93 1.77 -14.65 -4.94
C PRO A 93 2.04 -13.15 -5.10
N TYR A 94 3.24 -12.73 -4.72
CA TYR A 94 3.73 -11.41 -5.05
C TYR A 94 4.40 -11.42 -6.42
N GLU A 95 4.04 -10.46 -7.25
CA GLU A 95 4.65 -10.22 -8.54
C GLU A 95 5.29 -8.83 -8.55
N PRO A 96 6.61 -8.72 -8.77
CA PRO A 96 7.27 -7.43 -8.95
C PRO A 96 6.70 -6.66 -10.13
N LEU A 97 6.82 -5.34 -10.11
CA LEU A 97 6.45 -4.52 -11.26
C LEU A 97 7.30 -4.90 -12.48
N ALA A 98 6.66 -5.21 -13.60
CA ALA A 98 7.33 -5.55 -14.85
C ALA A 98 8.02 -4.33 -15.49
N ASP A 99 7.44 -3.12 -15.30
CA ASP A 99 8.00 -1.85 -15.77
C ASP A 99 8.13 -0.88 -14.59
N THR A 100 9.34 -0.41 -14.36
CA THR A 100 9.67 0.60 -13.35
C THR A 100 10.18 1.90 -13.98
N SER A 101 9.89 2.16 -15.26
CA SER A 101 10.16 3.45 -15.86
C SER A 101 9.43 4.57 -15.09
N ALA A 102 9.99 5.78 -15.09
CA ALA A 102 9.36 6.92 -14.42
C ALA A 102 7.91 7.14 -14.90
N ALA A 103 7.66 6.98 -16.20
CA ALA A 103 6.32 7.10 -16.79
C ALA A 103 5.37 6.02 -16.26
N ALA A 104 5.78 4.75 -16.19
CA ALA A 104 4.95 3.66 -15.68
C ALA A 104 4.64 3.86 -14.19
N LEU A 105 5.61 4.29 -13.39
CA LEU A 105 5.39 4.60 -11.97
C LEU A 105 4.44 5.80 -11.78
N ALA A 106 4.55 6.82 -12.64
CA ALA A 106 3.64 7.98 -12.62
C ALA A 106 2.21 7.58 -13.00
N GLU A 107 2.02 6.73 -13.99
CA GLU A 107 0.70 6.22 -14.39
C GLU A 107 0.02 5.47 -13.26
N ARG A 108 0.75 4.61 -12.55
CA ARG A 108 0.24 3.90 -11.36
C ARG A 108 -0.18 4.87 -10.27
N ALA A 109 0.67 5.84 -9.94
CA ALA A 109 0.36 6.85 -8.94
C ALA A 109 -0.84 7.71 -9.34
N ALA A 110 -0.97 8.07 -10.63
CA ALA A 110 -2.12 8.80 -11.16
C ALA A 110 -3.42 7.96 -11.07
N SER A 111 -3.35 6.66 -11.35
CA SER A 111 -4.48 5.75 -11.15
C SER A 111 -4.90 5.69 -9.68
N SER A 112 -3.93 5.58 -8.79
CA SER A 112 -4.15 5.57 -7.35
C SER A 112 -4.69 6.91 -6.81
N ALA A 113 -4.27 8.04 -7.40
CA ALA A 113 -4.82 9.36 -7.10
C ALA A 113 -6.31 9.46 -7.49
N ARG A 114 -6.73 8.83 -8.59
CA ARG A 114 -8.16 8.72 -8.96
C ARG A 114 -8.91 7.85 -7.95
N GLU A 115 -8.36 6.70 -7.55
CA GLU A 115 -8.94 5.85 -6.50
C GLU A 115 -9.16 6.65 -5.20
N ARG A 116 -8.22 7.54 -4.83
CA ARG A 116 -8.36 8.41 -3.66
C ARG A 116 -9.60 9.30 -3.73
N THR A 117 -9.99 9.77 -4.91
CA THR A 117 -11.20 10.62 -5.03
C THR A 117 -12.47 9.87 -4.69
N GLU A 118 -12.48 8.56 -4.85
CA GLU A 118 -13.62 7.68 -4.60
C GLU A 118 -13.56 7.06 -3.19
N THR A 119 -12.36 6.64 -2.78
CA THR A 119 -12.18 5.85 -1.55
C THR A 119 -11.50 6.59 -0.41
N GLY A 120 -10.99 7.81 -0.62
CA GLY A 120 -10.31 8.62 0.39
C GLY A 120 -8.81 8.33 0.55
N VAL A 121 -8.29 7.22 0.02
CA VAL A 121 -6.88 6.79 0.21
C VAL A 121 -6.26 6.38 -1.12
N ALA A 122 -5.06 6.93 -1.40
CA ALA A 122 -4.20 6.46 -2.48
C ALA A 122 -3.23 5.40 -1.93
N PRO A 123 -3.32 4.11 -2.34
CA PRO A 123 -2.38 3.07 -1.91
C PRO A 123 -1.00 3.20 -2.56
N GLU A 124 -0.89 3.96 -3.64
CA GLU A 124 0.37 4.23 -4.33
C GLU A 124 0.55 5.73 -4.56
N THR A 125 1.76 6.23 -4.34
CA THR A 125 2.09 7.65 -4.52
C THR A 125 3.46 7.81 -5.15
N LEU A 126 3.62 8.82 -6.02
CA LEU A 126 4.89 9.17 -6.63
C LEU A 126 5.67 10.15 -5.75
N TRP A 127 6.97 9.95 -5.69
CA TRP A 127 7.91 10.79 -4.97
C TRP A 127 9.12 11.12 -5.85
N ALA A 128 9.71 12.29 -5.66
CA ALA A 128 10.95 12.68 -6.30
C ALA A 128 11.98 13.09 -5.25
N VAL A 129 13.26 13.07 -5.64
CA VAL A 129 14.33 13.73 -4.90
C VAL A 129 14.67 15.04 -5.60
N ARG A 130 14.62 16.14 -4.84
CA ARG A 130 14.92 17.50 -5.31
C ARG A 130 15.73 18.23 -4.26
N ASP A 131 16.88 18.78 -4.62
CA ASP A 131 17.75 19.60 -3.75
C ASP A 131 18.10 18.97 -2.39
N GLY A 132 18.28 17.64 -2.36
CA GLY A 132 18.58 16.91 -1.13
C GLY A 132 17.38 16.66 -0.21
N GLY A 133 16.17 17.03 -0.63
CA GLY A 133 14.90 16.74 0.02
C GLY A 133 14.02 15.79 -0.79
N LEU A 134 12.83 15.51 -0.27
CA LEU A 134 11.80 14.74 -0.94
C LEU A 134 10.66 15.64 -1.41
N VAL A 135 10.14 15.35 -2.58
CA VAL A 135 8.90 15.94 -3.11
C VAL A 135 7.86 14.82 -3.21
N TRP A 136 6.76 14.98 -2.52
CA TRP A 136 5.64 14.06 -2.57
C TRP A 136 4.60 14.56 -3.58
N GLY A 137 4.30 13.75 -4.60
CA GLY A 137 3.39 14.05 -5.71
C GLY A 137 1.91 14.06 -5.33
N VAL A 138 1.51 14.93 -4.42
CA VAL A 138 0.13 15.04 -3.92
C VAL A 138 -0.25 16.49 -3.64
N ALA A 139 -1.55 16.73 -3.52
CA ALA A 139 -2.06 18.03 -3.08
C ALA A 139 -1.72 18.32 -1.60
N ASP A 140 -1.72 19.60 -1.21
CA ASP A 140 -1.30 20.05 0.13
C ASP A 140 -2.14 19.47 1.27
N ASP A 141 -3.42 19.17 1.02
CA ASP A 141 -4.37 18.61 1.98
C ASP A 141 -4.29 17.06 2.09
N ALA A 142 -3.44 16.41 1.29
CA ALA A 142 -3.34 14.96 1.29
C ALA A 142 -2.82 14.42 2.62
N CYS A 143 -3.52 13.40 3.16
CA CYS A 143 -3.07 12.64 4.31
C CYS A 143 -2.24 11.44 3.85
N ALA A 144 -1.15 11.15 4.56
CA ALA A 144 -0.34 9.97 4.30
C ALA A 144 -0.96 8.73 4.96
N HIS A 145 -1.09 7.68 4.19
CA HIS A 145 -1.59 6.39 4.63
C HIS A 145 -0.60 5.27 4.26
N GLY A 146 -0.76 4.09 4.88
CA GLY A 146 0.00 2.91 4.53
C GLY A 146 1.51 3.13 4.45
N ALA A 147 2.13 2.69 3.36
CA ALA A 147 3.56 2.81 3.11
C ALA A 147 4.04 4.28 2.96
N ALA A 148 3.21 5.19 2.43
CA ALA A 148 3.55 6.61 2.35
C ALA A 148 3.76 7.23 3.73
N SER A 149 2.99 6.81 4.74
CA SER A 149 3.18 7.28 6.12
C SER A 149 4.51 6.79 6.72
N LEU A 150 5.01 5.61 6.32
CA LEU A 150 6.34 5.14 6.71
C LEU A 150 7.44 6.02 6.10
N VAL A 151 7.31 6.38 4.82
CA VAL A 151 8.29 7.25 4.14
C VAL A 151 8.38 8.60 4.84
N LEU A 152 7.25 9.21 5.22
CA LEU A 152 7.25 10.49 5.97
C LEU A 152 7.95 10.35 7.33
N ASP A 153 7.67 9.29 8.09
CA ASP A 153 8.30 9.09 9.40
C ASP A 153 9.82 8.82 9.26
N LEU A 154 10.23 8.08 8.23
CA LEU A 154 11.63 7.87 7.92
C LEU A 154 12.32 9.17 7.52
N ALA A 155 11.71 9.97 6.64
CA ALA A 155 12.24 11.28 6.24
C ALA A 155 12.42 12.19 7.47
N SER A 156 11.42 12.29 8.33
CA SER A 156 11.49 13.04 9.58
C SER A 156 12.62 12.55 10.48
N THR A 157 12.77 11.24 10.67
CA THR A 157 13.84 10.64 11.49
C THR A 157 15.23 10.92 10.93
N LEU A 158 15.34 11.00 9.61
CA LEU A 158 16.59 11.25 8.89
C LEU A 158 16.90 12.76 8.73
N GLY A 159 16.00 13.65 9.16
CA GLY A 159 16.12 15.09 8.96
C GLY A 159 16.00 15.52 7.49
N ILE A 160 15.27 14.74 6.68
CA ILE A 160 15.01 15.02 5.27
C ILE A 160 13.72 15.84 5.17
N GLU A 161 13.78 17.01 4.56
CA GLU A 161 12.60 17.82 4.31
C GLU A 161 11.71 17.19 3.25
N VAL A 162 10.39 17.33 3.42
CA VAL A 162 9.39 16.83 2.48
C VAL A 162 8.47 17.97 2.06
N ALA A 163 8.54 18.32 0.78
CA ALA A 163 7.61 19.24 0.13
C ALA A 163 6.47 18.43 -0.55
N ARG A 164 5.35 19.09 -0.83
CA ARG A 164 4.26 18.55 -1.66
C ARG A 164 4.19 19.29 -2.98
N ASP A 165 3.93 18.55 -4.05
CA ASP A 165 3.84 19.13 -5.39
C ASP A 165 2.92 18.24 -6.26
N ALA A 166 1.65 18.62 -6.38
CA ALA A 166 0.68 17.86 -7.19
C ALA A 166 1.06 17.81 -8.69
N ALA A 167 1.84 18.78 -9.19
CA ALA A 167 2.28 18.81 -10.58
C ALA A 167 3.33 17.74 -10.91
N LEU A 168 3.93 17.11 -9.88
CA LEU A 168 4.94 16.05 -10.07
C LEU A 168 4.41 14.89 -10.92
N LEU A 169 3.13 14.52 -10.77
CA LEU A 169 2.52 13.43 -11.54
C LEU A 169 2.44 13.76 -13.03
N ASP A 170 2.01 14.96 -13.37
CA ASP A 170 1.86 15.40 -14.75
C ASP A 170 3.24 15.56 -15.42
N ALA A 171 4.22 16.12 -14.72
CA ALA A 171 5.58 16.26 -15.20
C ALA A 171 6.25 14.89 -15.44
N ALA A 172 6.01 13.92 -14.58
CA ALA A 172 6.54 12.56 -14.76
C ALA A 172 5.86 11.82 -15.91
N ALA A 173 4.55 12.00 -16.10
CA ALA A 173 3.80 11.38 -17.19
C ALA A 173 4.19 11.95 -18.56
N SER A 174 4.48 13.26 -18.67
CA SER A 174 4.93 13.90 -19.92
C SER A 174 6.39 13.64 -20.28
N GLY A 175 7.17 13.08 -19.33
CA GLY A 175 8.62 12.88 -19.51
C GLY A 175 9.45 14.16 -19.33
N ASP A 176 8.85 15.23 -18.82
CA ASP A 176 9.50 16.53 -18.60
C ASP A 176 10.25 16.60 -17.27
N LEU A 177 10.31 15.46 -16.54
CA LEU A 177 10.93 15.39 -15.23
C LEU A 177 12.44 15.16 -15.33
N SER A 178 13.21 16.07 -14.76
CA SER A 178 14.66 15.92 -14.61
C SER A 178 15.05 15.20 -13.32
N GLU A 179 14.16 15.15 -12.35
CA GLU A 179 14.36 14.53 -11.05
C GLU A 179 14.25 13.00 -11.11
N GLN A 180 14.98 12.35 -10.21
CA GLN A 180 14.83 10.92 -10.00
C GLN A 180 13.60 10.66 -9.14
N VAL A 181 12.77 9.70 -9.57
CA VAL A 181 11.51 9.37 -8.92
C VAL A 181 11.46 7.94 -8.38
N PHE A 182 10.58 7.72 -7.42
CA PHE A 182 10.21 6.41 -6.93
C PHE A 182 8.72 6.33 -6.62
N LEU A 183 8.17 5.13 -6.72
CA LEU A 183 6.83 4.81 -6.25
C LEU A 183 6.90 4.36 -4.80
N CYS A 184 6.00 4.86 -3.97
CA CYS A 184 5.69 4.28 -2.66
C CYS A 184 4.34 3.57 -2.75
N SER A 185 4.31 2.27 -2.45
CA SER A 185 3.16 1.38 -2.65
C SER A 185 2.96 0.48 -1.44
N ASP A 186 1.70 0.24 -1.07
CA ASP A 186 1.34 -0.70 0.00
C ASP A 186 1.68 -2.17 -0.38
N GLU A 187 1.69 -2.49 -1.67
CA GLU A 187 2.04 -3.81 -2.18
C GLU A 187 3.54 -3.93 -2.49
N HIS A 188 4.12 -2.92 -3.17
CA HIS A 188 5.48 -3.02 -3.71
C HIS A 188 6.53 -2.34 -2.82
N GLY A 189 6.10 -1.55 -1.81
CA GLY A 189 7.00 -0.79 -0.95
C GLY A 189 7.60 0.42 -1.65
N VAL A 190 8.90 0.64 -1.47
CA VAL A 190 9.64 1.74 -2.11
C VAL A 190 10.32 1.22 -3.37
N VAL A 191 9.82 1.63 -4.54
CA VAL A 191 10.28 1.17 -5.85
C VAL A 191 10.93 2.33 -6.61
N PRO A 192 12.27 2.41 -6.66
CA PRO A 192 12.99 3.38 -7.48
C PRO A 192 12.68 3.21 -8.98
N ALA A 193 12.60 4.31 -9.72
CA ALA A 193 12.53 4.24 -11.16
C ALA A 193 13.78 3.60 -11.75
N ALA A 194 13.62 2.96 -12.92
CA ALA A 194 14.74 2.36 -13.63
C ALA A 194 15.86 3.39 -13.88
N GLY A 195 17.09 3.05 -13.50
CA GLY A 195 18.24 3.93 -13.61
C GLY A 195 18.39 4.97 -12.49
N ALA A 196 17.45 5.05 -11.54
CA ALA A 196 17.57 5.93 -10.39
C ALA A 196 18.69 5.46 -9.45
N SER A 197 19.53 6.41 -9.01
CA SER A 197 20.73 6.14 -8.19
C SER A 197 20.91 7.08 -7.01
N ASP A 198 19.94 7.98 -6.75
CA ASP A 198 20.02 8.93 -5.65
C ASP A 198 20.14 8.24 -4.29
N ALA A 199 21.01 8.76 -3.42
CA ALA A 199 21.35 8.15 -2.14
C ALA A 199 20.17 8.11 -1.15
N ILE A 200 19.30 9.14 -1.15
CA ILE A 200 18.11 9.18 -0.29
C ILE A 200 17.16 8.07 -0.70
N MET A 201 16.87 7.97 -1.99
CA MET A 201 15.98 6.95 -2.56
C MET A 201 16.50 5.53 -2.29
N GLN A 202 17.79 5.28 -2.52
CA GLN A 202 18.42 3.99 -2.23
C GLN A 202 18.33 3.65 -0.73
N ARG A 203 18.50 4.65 0.14
CA ARG A 203 18.39 4.46 1.60
C ARG A 203 16.97 4.11 2.02
N LEU A 204 15.95 4.75 1.44
CA LEU A 204 14.54 4.45 1.73
C LEU A 204 14.16 3.05 1.24
N SER A 205 14.55 2.71 0.00
CA SER A 205 14.32 1.39 -0.57
C SER A 205 15.01 0.28 0.24
N ALA A 206 16.29 0.46 0.57
CA ALA A 206 17.03 -0.48 1.43
C ALA A 206 16.42 -0.59 2.84
N GLY A 207 15.91 0.50 3.40
CA GLY A 207 15.19 0.51 4.67
C GLY A 207 13.94 -0.35 4.63
N TYR A 208 13.15 -0.23 3.56
CA TYR A 208 11.97 -1.07 3.37
C TYR A 208 12.35 -2.56 3.20
N GLN A 209 13.40 -2.87 2.43
CA GLN A 209 13.87 -4.26 2.29
C GLN A 209 14.32 -4.86 3.62
N LYS A 210 15.04 -4.10 4.45
CA LYS A 210 15.42 -4.53 5.80
C LYS A 210 14.20 -4.81 6.69
N LEU A 211 13.11 -4.04 6.55
CA LEU A 211 11.85 -4.33 7.25
C LEU A 211 11.31 -5.71 6.84
N LEU A 212 11.27 -6.01 5.54
CA LEU A 212 10.83 -7.32 5.04
C LEU A 212 11.73 -8.46 5.53
N GLU A 213 13.05 -8.25 5.51
CA GLU A 213 14.03 -9.23 6.01
C GLU A 213 13.86 -9.49 7.51
N HIS A 214 13.60 -8.44 8.29
CA HIS A 214 13.33 -8.57 9.72
C HIS A 214 12.10 -9.44 10.00
N GLU A 215 11.00 -9.22 9.28
CA GLU A 215 9.79 -10.04 9.42
C GLU A 215 10.04 -11.51 9.04
N ARG A 216 10.83 -11.76 7.98
CA ARG A 216 11.24 -13.13 7.60
C ARG A 216 12.07 -13.82 8.67
N ALA A 217 12.91 -13.09 9.38
CA ALA A 217 13.79 -13.64 10.41
C ALA A 217 13.05 -13.98 11.73
N GLN A 218 11.83 -13.48 11.94
CA GLN A 218 11.02 -13.77 13.13
C GLN A 218 10.17 -15.07 12.99
N ARG A 219 10.42 -15.85 11.96
CA ARG A 219 9.70 -17.09 11.62
C ARG A 219 10.02 -18.25 12.55
#